data_4c81f30851b0fc00b31a7bc89db05f07
#
_entry.id   4c81f30851b0fc00b31a7bc89db05f07
#
_cell.length_a   1.000
_cell.length_b   1.000
_cell.length_c   1.000
_cell.angle_alpha   90.00
_cell.angle_beta   90.00
_cell.angle_gamma   90.00
#
_symmetry.space_group_name_H-M   'P 1'
#
loop_
_entity.id
_entity.type
_entity.pdbx_description
1 polymer ?
#
loop_
_entity_poly.entity_id
_entity_poly.type
_entity_poly.pdbx_seq_one_letter_code
_entity_poly.pdbx_strand_id
1 'polypeptide(L)'
;MSDTSEPPRRGQRITRRRLLTAGVVIPIASAAGAAAIEREMPWREGAADLPSTPRDASSKNYAFFSAAEAAFVEAAVARLIPADELGPGAVEAGVPGFIDRQLAGDYGVGARWYMQGPWGEGEKTQGWQTRFTPAGLYRAAIREIDEAVGKEGRATTFARLAAGDQERWLQRLQAGEVQLASADAQTFFQLLHQNTLEGFFADPIHGGNRDMVGWKLIGFPGARYDHSPYVKKHGEKYPLPPVSISGRPDWNTGGSNG
;
A
#
# COMPACT_ATOMS: atom_id res chain seq x y z
N MET A 1 -65.78 25.07 11.58
CA MET A 1 -64.77 24.08 11.92
C MET A 1 -64.34 23.50 10.61
N SER A 2 -63.31 24.09 10.01
CA SER A 2 -62.77 23.68 8.70
C SER A 2 -61.37 23.16 8.97
N ASP A 3 -61.26 21.86 8.81
CA ASP A 3 -59.98 21.12 8.93
C ASP A 3 -59.29 21.18 7.57
N THR A 4 -58.16 21.88 7.51
CA THR A 4 -57.29 21.96 6.31
C THR A 4 -56.02 21.23 6.61
N SER A 5 -55.99 19.93 6.33
CA SER A 5 -54.79 19.11 6.38
C SER A 5 -53.95 19.31 5.11
N GLU A 6 -52.80 19.92 5.27
CA GLU A 6 -51.76 20.12 4.26
C GLU A 6 -51.07 18.77 3.95
N PRO A 7 -50.84 18.37 2.66
CA PRO A 7 -50.18 17.11 2.32
C PRO A 7 -48.64 17.23 2.49
N PRO A 8 -47.94 16.12 2.80
CA PRO A 8 -46.53 16.15 3.08
C PRO A 8 -45.69 16.43 1.80
N ARG A 9 -44.72 17.33 1.92
CA ARG A 9 -43.79 17.72 0.86
C ARG A 9 -42.91 16.53 0.47
N ARG A 10 -43.08 16.04 -0.77
CA ARG A 10 -42.19 15.05 -1.40
C ARG A 10 -40.79 15.62 -1.53
N GLY A 11 -39.81 14.98 -0.91
CA GLY A 11 -38.39 15.25 -1.09
C GLY A 11 -37.98 15.16 -2.56
N GLN A 12 -37.51 16.28 -3.11
CA GLN A 12 -37.00 16.34 -4.47
C GLN A 12 -35.66 15.57 -4.56
N ARG A 13 -35.67 14.45 -5.25
CA ARG A 13 -34.45 13.75 -5.62
C ARG A 13 -33.66 14.59 -6.62
N ILE A 14 -32.47 15.04 -6.23
CA ILE A 14 -31.53 15.74 -7.10
C ILE A 14 -31.00 14.74 -8.12
N THR A 15 -31.35 14.90 -9.40
CA THR A 15 -30.82 14.08 -10.48
C THR A 15 -29.49 14.65 -10.97
N ARG A 16 -28.55 13.77 -11.35
CA ARG A 16 -27.20 14.13 -11.85
C ARG A 16 -27.22 15.19 -12.96
N ARG A 17 -28.28 15.27 -13.73
CA ARG A 17 -28.45 16.25 -14.81
C ARG A 17 -28.66 17.68 -14.31
N ARG A 18 -29.23 17.86 -13.12
CA ARG A 18 -29.43 19.19 -12.49
C ARG A 18 -28.17 19.74 -11.82
N LEU A 19 -27.23 18.86 -11.45
CA LEU A 19 -25.94 19.28 -10.86
C LEU A 19 -25.02 19.90 -11.93
N LEU A 20 -25.14 19.45 -13.19
CA LEU A 20 -24.30 19.91 -14.29
C LEU A 20 -24.81 21.20 -14.96
N THR A 21 -26.05 21.62 -14.69
CA THR A 21 -26.65 22.84 -15.27
C THR A 21 -26.72 24.02 -14.29
N ALA A 22 -26.32 23.84 -13.02
CA ALA A 22 -26.16 24.95 -12.08
C ALA A 22 -24.81 25.60 -12.33
N GLY A 23 -24.69 26.35 -13.40
CA GLY A 23 -23.56 27.24 -13.67
C GLY A 23 -23.48 28.29 -12.59
N VAL A 24 -22.52 28.14 -11.67
CA VAL A 24 -22.13 29.21 -10.77
C VAL A 24 -21.39 30.24 -11.64
N VAL A 25 -22.08 31.31 -11.98
CA VAL A 25 -21.44 32.53 -12.54
C VAL A 25 -20.68 33.16 -11.37
N ILE A 26 -19.37 32.91 -11.30
CA ILE A 26 -18.47 33.64 -10.44
C ILE A 26 -18.17 34.95 -11.16
N PRO A 27 -18.45 36.13 -10.60
CA PRO A 27 -18.00 37.37 -11.19
C PRO A 27 -16.46 37.39 -11.15
N ILE A 28 -15.83 37.40 -12.32
CA ILE A 28 -14.40 37.64 -12.44
C ILE A 28 -14.16 39.13 -12.12
N ALA A 29 -13.82 39.40 -10.87
CA ALA A 29 -13.20 40.67 -10.54
C ALA A 29 -11.79 40.64 -11.14
N SER A 30 -11.55 41.46 -12.14
CA SER A 30 -10.26 41.69 -12.73
C SER A 30 -9.31 42.26 -11.68
N ALA A 31 -8.51 41.42 -11.06
CA ALA A 31 -7.32 41.85 -10.32
C ALA A 31 -6.14 41.82 -11.29
N ALA A 32 -5.71 43.01 -11.66
CA ALA A 32 -4.44 43.19 -12.33
C ALA A 32 -3.30 42.63 -11.49
N GLY A 33 -2.40 41.89 -12.14
CA GLY A 33 -1.06 41.63 -11.60
C GLY A 33 -0.87 40.33 -10.83
N ALA A 34 -1.32 39.18 -11.34
CA ALA A 34 -0.66 37.92 -11.04
C ALA A 34 0.41 37.70 -12.12
N ALA A 35 1.63 38.16 -11.88
CA ALA A 35 2.78 37.70 -12.61
C ALA A 35 2.84 36.16 -12.37
N ALA A 36 2.58 35.39 -13.41
CA ALA A 36 2.87 33.97 -13.43
C ALA A 36 4.36 33.85 -13.10
N ILE A 37 4.65 33.42 -11.88
CA ILE A 37 5.99 32.95 -11.57
C ILE A 37 6.05 31.58 -12.24
N GLU A 38 6.39 31.58 -13.53
CA GLU A 38 6.97 30.42 -14.18
C GLU A 38 8.27 30.14 -13.42
N ARG A 39 8.14 29.36 -12.34
CA ARG A 39 9.26 28.60 -11.83
C ARG A 39 9.51 27.54 -12.87
N GLU A 40 10.31 27.82 -13.85
CA GLU A 40 11.14 26.83 -14.50
C GLU A 40 11.93 26.16 -13.35
N MET A 41 11.42 25.09 -12.82
CA MET A 41 12.28 24.17 -12.09
C MET A 41 13.21 23.60 -13.17
N PRO A 42 14.50 23.94 -13.11
CA PRO A 42 15.44 23.38 -14.06
C PRO A 42 15.30 21.85 -13.89
N TRP A 43 14.89 21.21 -14.95
CA TRP A 43 15.00 19.77 -15.09
C TRP A 43 16.47 19.44 -14.75
N ARG A 44 16.71 18.90 -13.59
CA ARG A 44 18.01 18.36 -13.25
C ARG A 44 18.14 17.04 -13.99
N GLU A 45 18.93 17.07 -15.05
CA GLU A 45 19.59 15.91 -15.61
C GLU A 45 20.45 15.29 -14.51
N GLY A 46 19.93 14.40 -13.71
CA GLY A 46 20.60 13.91 -12.50
C GLY A 46 19.67 13.26 -11.50
N ALA A 47 18.35 13.29 -11.74
CA ALA A 47 17.43 12.43 -11.02
C ALA A 47 17.61 10.94 -11.40
N ALA A 48 18.53 10.65 -12.31
CA ALA A 48 18.97 9.29 -12.66
C ALA A 48 19.91 8.67 -11.64
N ASP A 49 20.35 9.41 -10.62
CA ASP A 49 21.15 8.90 -9.51
C ASP A 49 20.31 8.37 -8.34
N LEU A 50 19.03 8.08 -8.54
CA LEU A 50 18.40 7.05 -7.75
C LEU A 50 19.12 5.76 -8.12
N PRO A 51 19.75 5.06 -7.14
CA PRO A 51 20.46 3.82 -7.42
C PRO A 51 19.50 2.87 -8.11
N SER A 52 19.64 2.75 -9.43
CA SER A 52 18.88 1.84 -10.30
C SER A 52 19.27 0.37 -10.10
N THR A 53 20.16 0.11 -9.18
CA THR A 53 20.38 -1.23 -8.66
C THR A 53 19.46 -1.42 -7.47
N PRO A 54 18.56 -2.44 -7.48
CA PRO A 54 17.99 -2.94 -6.25
C PRO A 54 19.19 -3.24 -5.35
N ARG A 55 19.33 -2.47 -4.25
CA ARG A 55 20.26 -2.90 -3.19
C ARG A 55 19.93 -4.35 -2.95
N ASP A 56 20.94 -5.20 -3.13
CA ASP A 56 20.82 -6.64 -3.01
C ASP A 56 19.83 -6.99 -1.90
N ALA A 57 18.65 -7.48 -2.30
CA ALA A 57 17.64 -7.90 -1.34
C ALA A 57 18.11 -9.13 -0.54
N SER A 58 19.30 -9.64 -0.84
CA SER A 58 20.02 -10.65 -0.07
C SER A 58 20.76 -10.08 1.13
N SER A 59 21.02 -8.75 1.19
CA SER A 59 21.56 -8.16 2.41
C SER A 59 20.39 -7.97 3.39
N LYS A 60 20.37 -8.75 4.46
CA LYS A 60 19.42 -8.65 5.58
C LYS A 60 19.57 -7.35 6.40
N ASN A 61 19.97 -6.27 5.78
CA ASN A 61 20.09 -4.96 6.41
C ASN A 61 18.81 -4.19 6.17
N TYR A 62 17.86 -4.38 7.06
CA TYR A 62 16.67 -3.54 7.16
C TYR A 62 17.05 -2.11 7.60
N ALA A 63 16.39 -1.11 7.01
CA ALA A 63 16.61 0.30 7.35
C ALA A 63 15.76 0.75 8.54
N PHE A 64 14.59 0.18 8.69
CA PHE A 64 13.60 0.51 9.71
C PHE A 64 13.50 -0.58 10.78
N PHE A 65 13.36 -1.85 10.38
CA PHE A 65 13.13 -2.95 11.30
C PHE A 65 14.40 -3.32 12.08
N SER A 66 14.24 -3.52 13.39
CA SER A 66 15.18 -4.31 14.16
C SER A 66 15.14 -5.78 13.74
N ALA A 67 16.13 -6.58 14.16
CA ALA A 67 16.17 -8.00 13.83
C ALA A 67 14.93 -8.77 14.32
N ALA A 68 14.37 -8.40 15.47
CA ALA A 68 13.15 -9.02 16.01
C ALA A 68 11.91 -8.62 15.20
N GLU A 69 11.77 -7.35 14.87
CA GLU A 69 10.64 -6.86 14.04
C GLU A 69 10.70 -7.44 12.63
N ALA A 70 11.90 -7.55 12.05
CA ALA A 70 12.09 -8.20 10.76
C ALA A 70 11.66 -9.67 10.78
N ALA A 71 12.06 -10.42 11.81
CA ALA A 71 11.65 -11.82 11.98
C ALA A 71 10.12 -11.97 12.11
N PHE A 72 9.48 -11.06 12.85
CA PHE A 72 8.01 -11.00 12.93
C PHE A 72 7.38 -10.81 11.55
N VAL A 73 7.82 -9.78 10.81
CA VAL A 73 7.26 -9.44 9.50
C VAL A 73 7.51 -10.55 8.48
N GLU A 74 8.72 -11.11 8.44
CA GLU A 74 9.03 -12.27 7.57
C GLU A 74 8.09 -13.44 7.85
N ALA A 75 7.89 -13.79 9.14
CA ALA A 75 7.00 -14.87 9.53
C ALA A 75 5.53 -14.58 9.16
N ALA A 76 5.08 -13.35 9.40
CA ALA A 76 3.69 -12.95 9.12
C ALA A 76 3.38 -12.96 7.62
N VAL A 77 4.22 -12.33 6.79
CA VAL A 77 3.98 -12.27 5.34
C VAL A 77 4.09 -13.66 4.68
N ALA A 78 4.93 -14.55 5.24
CA ALA A 78 5.01 -15.94 4.80
C ALA A 78 3.71 -16.73 5.05
N ARG A 79 2.87 -16.29 5.98
CA ARG A 79 1.53 -16.89 6.21
C ARG A 79 0.47 -16.23 5.35
N LEU A 80 0.60 -14.92 5.07
CA LEU A 80 -0.37 -14.20 4.23
C LEU A 80 -0.29 -14.60 2.76
N ILE A 81 0.94 -14.73 2.23
CA ILE A 81 1.18 -15.24 0.86
C ILE A 81 2.32 -16.26 0.94
N PRO A 82 2.00 -17.53 1.18
CA PRO A 82 3.00 -18.60 1.25
C PRO A 82 3.56 -18.93 -0.12
N ALA A 83 4.77 -19.48 -0.15
CA ALA A 83 5.27 -20.17 -1.32
C ALA A 83 4.54 -21.51 -1.47
N ASP A 84 4.05 -21.80 -2.67
CA ASP A 84 3.30 -23.00 -3.00
C ASP A 84 3.55 -23.47 -4.45
N GLU A 85 2.70 -24.36 -4.95
CA GLU A 85 2.78 -24.90 -6.33
C GLU A 85 2.59 -23.81 -7.40
N LEU A 86 1.95 -22.68 -7.06
CA LEU A 86 1.71 -21.58 -7.98
C LEU A 86 2.94 -20.68 -8.13
N GLY A 87 3.85 -20.71 -7.16
CA GLY A 87 5.11 -19.99 -7.24
C GLY A 87 5.65 -19.46 -5.90
N PRO A 88 6.64 -18.55 -5.99
CA PRO A 88 7.25 -17.92 -4.83
C PRO A 88 6.25 -17.12 -4.00
N GLY A 89 6.41 -17.15 -2.66
CA GLY A 89 5.60 -16.39 -1.74
C GLY A 89 6.10 -14.96 -1.49
N ALA A 90 5.51 -14.31 -0.48
CA ALA A 90 5.84 -12.91 -0.16
C ALA A 90 7.29 -12.70 0.28
N VAL A 91 7.89 -13.66 0.97
CA VAL A 91 9.28 -13.55 1.43
C VAL A 91 10.23 -13.58 0.24
N GLU A 92 10.05 -14.54 -0.66
CA GLU A 92 10.86 -14.71 -1.86
C GLU A 92 10.67 -13.54 -2.82
N ALA A 93 9.46 -12.99 -2.89
CA ALA A 93 9.14 -11.79 -3.66
C ALA A 93 9.76 -10.51 -3.08
N GLY A 94 10.39 -10.56 -1.90
CA GLY A 94 11.06 -9.41 -1.28
C GLY A 94 10.12 -8.46 -0.54
N VAL A 95 8.90 -8.89 -0.20
CA VAL A 95 7.90 -8.07 0.49
C VAL A 95 8.39 -7.51 1.82
N PRO A 96 9.10 -8.25 2.71
CA PRO A 96 9.62 -7.67 3.95
C PRO A 96 10.51 -6.45 3.71
N GLY A 97 11.40 -6.51 2.72
CA GLY A 97 12.25 -5.40 2.35
C GLY A 97 11.49 -4.22 1.72
N PHE A 98 10.39 -4.49 1.00
CA PHE A 98 9.49 -3.45 0.53
C PHE A 98 8.85 -2.70 1.71
N ILE A 99 8.24 -3.43 2.66
CA ILE A 99 7.59 -2.83 3.84
C ILE A 99 8.60 -2.02 4.65
N ASP A 100 9.79 -2.55 4.87
CA ASP A 100 10.88 -1.87 5.57
C ASP A 100 11.20 -0.50 4.98
N ARG A 101 11.37 -0.44 3.66
CA ARG A 101 11.68 0.81 2.96
C ARG A 101 10.53 1.81 3.00
N GLN A 102 9.28 1.33 2.86
CA GLN A 102 8.11 2.19 2.99
C GLN A 102 8.03 2.81 4.39
N LEU A 103 8.25 2.01 5.43
CA LEU A 103 8.20 2.48 6.82
C LEU A 103 9.39 3.38 7.20
N ALA A 104 10.54 3.24 6.54
CA ALA A 104 11.68 4.12 6.72
C ALA A 104 11.50 5.49 6.04
N GLY A 105 10.55 5.63 5.14
CA GLY A 105 10.30 6.85 4.35
C GLY A 105 9.11 7.67 4.82
N ASP A 106 8.66 8.57 3.95
CA ASP A 106 7.56 9.52 4.19
C ASP A 106 6.23 8.82 4.55
N TYR A 107 5.99 7.63 4.00
CA TYR A 107 4.82 6.81 4.34
C TYR A 107 4.85 6.43 5.83
N GLY A 108 6.00 5.96 6.32
CA GLY A 108 6.12 5.50 7.70
C GLY A 108 5.85 6.59 8.73
N VAL A 109 6.24 7.82 8.46
CA VAL A 109 5.99 8.97 9.34
C VAL A 109 4.66 9.67 9.07
N GLY A 110 3.88 9.20 8.07
CA GLY A 110 2.62 9.81 7.69
C GLY A 110 2.77 11.25 7.17
N ALA A 111 3.86 11.56 6.45
CA ALA A 111 4.23 12.91 6.06
C ALA A 111 3.14 13.67 5.27
N ARG A 112 2.25 12.93 4.57
CA ARG A 112 1.14 13.49 3.78
C ARG A 112 -0.22 13.33 4.44
N TRP A 113 -0.25 12.81 5.67
CA TRP A 113 -1.49 12.55 6.40
C TRP A 113 -1.73 13.63 7.43
N TYR A 114 -3.01 13.92 7.68
CA TYR A 114 -3.39 14.78 8.78
C TYR A 114 -3.31 14.00 10.09
N MET A 115 -2.24 14.24 10.85
CA MET A 115 -1.92 13.51 12.08
C MET A 115 -2.04 14.38 13.33
N GLN A 116 -3.02 15.30 13.36
CA GLN A 116 -3.27 16.16 14.51
C GLN A 116 -4.60 15.78 15.16
N GLY A 117 -4.60 15.65 16.50
CA GLY A 117 -5.81 15.41 17.28
C GLY A 117 -6.77 16.61 17.29
N PRO A 118 -7.93 16.50 17.95
CA PRO A 118 -8.31 15.40 18.83
C PRO A 118 -8.65 14.11 18.06
N TRP A 119 -8.26 12.96 18.64
CA TRP A 119 -8.55 11.64 18.08
C TRP A 119 -9.88 11.13 18.64
N GLY A 120 -10.74 10.64 17.79
CA GLY A 120 -12.02 10.06 18.13
C GLY A 120 -12.37 8.91 17.20
N GLU A 121 -13.42 8.18 17.52
CA GLU A 121 -13.97 7.18 16.61
C GLU A 121 -14.64 7.90 15.43
N GLY A 122 -14.22 7.57 14.23
CA GLY A 122 -14.80 8.05 12.99
C GLY A 122 -15.62 6.97 12.28
N GLU A 123 -16.30 7.36 11.22
CA GLU A 123 -16.96 6.40 10.35
C GLU A 123 -15.95 5.49 9.64
N LYS A 124 -16.32 4.24 9.40
CA LYS A 124 -15.45 3.22 8.75
C LYS A 124 -14.88 3.66 7.39
N THR A 125 -15.52 4.62 6.74
CA THR A 125 -15.14 5.15 5.42
C THR A 125 -14.23 6.36 5.48
N GLN A 126 -13.88 6.85 6.67
CA GLN A 126 -13.09 8.07 6.85
C GLN A 126 -11.57 7.84 6.78
N GLY A 127 -11.12 6.65 6.45
CA GLY A 127 -9.70 6.33 6.30
C GLY A 127 -8.96 6.17 7.64
N TRP A 128 -7.75 6.69 7.73
CA TRP A 128 -6.87 6.49 8.88
C TRP A 128 -7.37 7.27 10.11
N GLN A 129 -7.74 6.57 11.18
CA GLN A 129 -8.36 7.12 12.38
C GLN A 129 -7.53 6.92 13.66
N THR A 130 -6.34 6.35 13.55
CA THR A 130 -5.47 6.12 14.72
C THR A 130 -4.45 7.24 14.91
N ARG A 131 -4.07 7.48 16.18
CA ARG A 131 -3.00 8.41 16.55
C ARG A 131 -1.60 7.94 16.11
N PHE A 132 -1.46 6.68 15.76
CA PHE A 132 -0.19 6.14 15.31
C PHE A 132 0.06 6.49 13.84
N THR A 133 1.31 6.84 13.52
CA THR A 133 1.79 6.75 12.14
C THR A 133 1.95 5.27 11.75
N PRO A 134 2.04 4.91 10.46
CA PRO A 134 2.29 3.53 10.07
C PRO A 134 3.50 2.91 10.77
N ALA A 135 4.63 3.61 10.82
CA ALA A 135 5.82 3.16 11.51
C ALA A 135 5.59 2.96 13.02
N GLY A 136 4.88 3.90 13.65
CA GLY A 136 4.51 3.82 15.06
C GLY A 136 3.61 2.63 15.37
N LEU A 137 2.64 2.37 14.49
CA LEU A 137 1.71 1.24 14.65
C LEU A 137 2.46 -0.10 14.53
N TYR A 138 3.35 -0.25 13.55
CA TYR A 138 4.16 -1.46 13.41
C TYR A 138 4.97 -1.75 14.66
N ARG A 139 5.70 -0.76 15.18
CA ARG A 139 6.52 -0.93 16.39
C ARG A 139 5.70 -1.27 17.62
N ALA A 140 4.59 -0.57 17.85
CA ALA A 140 3.73 -0.81 19.00
C ALA A 140 3.09 -2.20 18.92
N ALA A 141 2.48 -2.52 17.78
CA ALA A 141 1.74 -3.78 17.60
C ALA A 141 2.68 -5.00 17.67
N ILE A 142 3.82 -4.99 16.98
CA ILE A 142 4.76 -6.12 16.99
C ILE A 142 5.23 -6.40 18.42
N ARG A 143 5.65 -5.36 19.17
CA ARG A 143 6.06 -5.52 20.56
C ARG A 143 4.94 -6.12 21.41
N GLU A 144 3.73 -5.57 21.32
CA GLU A 144 2.61 -5.98 22.15
C GLU A 144 2.10 -7.39 21.79
N ILE A 145 2.19 -7.78 20.51
CA ILE A 145 1.88 -9.16 20.08
C ILE A 145 2.93 -10.13 20.62
N ASP A 146 4.22 -9.82 20.53
CA ASP A 146 5.28 -10.68 21.06
C ASP A 146 5.15 -10.85 22.59
N GLU A 147 4.81 -9.77 23.31
CA GLU A 147 4.51 -9.86 24.75
C GLU A 147 3.29 -10.76 25.04
N ALA A 148 2.23 -10.66 24.23
CA ALA A 148 1.05 -11.47 24.39
C ALA A 148 1.31 -12.95 24.08
N VAL A 149 2.08 -13.24 23.03
CA VAL A 149 2.55 -14.62 22.70
C VAL A 149 3.36 -15.21 23.84
N GLY A 150 4.28 -14.41 24.41
CA GLY A 150 5.09 -14.83 25.54
C GLY A 150 4.26 -15.19 26.78
N LYS A 151 3.18 -14.46 27.06
CA LYS A 151 2.24 -14.74 28.15
C LYS A 151 1.45 -16.02 27.95
N GLU A 152 1.14 -16.41 26.69
CA GLU A 152 0.47 -17.69 26.39
C GLU A 152 1.41 -18.90 26.59
N GLY A 153 2.73 -18.68 26.77
CA GLY A 153 3.69 -19.73 27.13
C GLY A 153 4.05 -20.72 26.01
N ARG A 154 3.60 -20.47 24.78
CA ARG A 154 3.87 -21.37 23.63
C ARG A 154 5.20 -21.07 22.93
N ALA A 155 5.61 -19.81 22.92
CA ALA A 155 6.87 -19.33 22.37
C ALA A 155 7.25 -17.98 23.02
N THR A 156 8.46 -17.51 22.78
CA THR A 156 8.89 -16.20 23.27
C THR A 156 8.49 -15.04 22.35
N THR A 157 8.25 -15.33 21.07
CA THR A 157 7.86 -14.34 20.05
C THR A 157 6.97 -15.02 19.01
N PHE A 158 6.19 -14.21 18.28
CA PHE A 158 5.36 -14.66 17.17
C PHE A 158 6.18 -15.43 16.11
N ALA A 159 7.35 -14.93 15.76
CA ALA A 159 8.22 -15.56 14.75
C ALA A 159 8.67 -16.99 15.13
N ARG A 160 8.67 -17.33 16.42
CA ARG A 160 9.06 -18.65 16.94
C ARG A 160 7.90 -19.62 17.10
N LEU A 161 6.69 -19.17 16.86
CA LEU A 161 5.51 -20.05 16.84
C LEU A 161 5.59 -21.02 15.65
N ALA A 162 4.98 -22.21 15.82
CA ALA A 162 4.75 -23.08 14.69
C ALA A 162 3.83 -22.42 13.66
N ALA A 163 3.96 -22.77 12.37
CA ALA A 163 3.24 -22.15 11.27
C ALA A 163 1.72 -22.06 11.49
N GLY A 164 1.09 -23.15 11.96
CA GLY A 164 -0.35 -23.15 12.25
C GLY A 164 -0.73 -22.28 13.45
N ASP A 165 0.17 -22.04 14.42
CA ASP A 165 -0.07 -21.08 15.51
C ASP A 165 0.05 -19.65 15.02
N GLN A 166 1.03 -19.36 14.15
CA GLN A 166 1.16 -18.05 13.48
C GLN A 166 -0.11 -17.71 12.70
N GLU A 167 -0.64 -18.66 11.95
CA GLU A 167 -1.87 -18.47 11.17
C GLU A 167 -3.07 -18.19 12.10
N ARG A 168 -3.25 -18.95 13.18
CA ARG A 168 -4.30 -18.69 14.17
C ARG A 168 -4.16 -17.31 14.82
N TRP A 169 -2.95 -16.88 15.10
CA TRP A 169 -2.70 -15.53 15.62
C TRP A 169 -3.11 -14.45 14.62
N LEU A 170 -2.75 -14.60 13.35
CA LEU A 170 -3.17 -13.65 12.31
C LEU A 170 -4.68 -13.60 12.13
N GLN A 171 -5.37 -14.75 12.20
CA GLN A 171 -6.83 -14.83 12.18
C GLN A 171 -7.46 -14.10 13.37
N ARG A 172 -6.92 -14.27 14.56
CA ARG A 172 -7.38 -13.57 15.78
C ARG A 172 -7.16 -12.05 15.69
N LEU A 173 -6.03 -11.62 15.13
CA LEU A 173 -5.76 -10.19 14.87
C LEU A 173 -6.78 -9.63 13.87
N GLN A 174 -7.05 -10.36 12.78
CA GLN A 174 -8.05 -10.00 11.78
C GLN A 174 -9.45 -9.86 12.37
N ALA A 175 -9.83 -10.78 13.25
CA ALA A 175 -11.13 -10.78 13.92
C ALA A 175 -11.25 -9.71 15.02
N GLY A 176 -10.17 -9.04 15.41
CA GLY A 176 -10.15 -8.09 16.53
C GLY A 176 -10.26 -8.76 17.90
N GLU A 177 -9.95 -10.05 17.99
CA GLU A 177 -10.05 -10.85 19.24
C GLU A 177 -8.84 -10.68 20.16
N VAL A 178 -7.77 -10.04 19.67
CA VAL A 178 -6.55 -9.78 20.44
C VAL A 178 -6.63 -8.39 21.03
N GLN A 179 -6.57 -8.30 22.36
CA GLN A 179 -6.49 -7.01 23.05
C GLN A 179 -5.02 -6.61 23.22
N LEU A 180 -4.60 -5.56 22.54
CA LEU A 180 -3.29 -4.95 22.67
C LEU A 180 -3.38 -3.75 23.62
N ALA A 181 -2.26 -3.38 24.25
CA ALA A 181 -2.24 -2.34 25.27
C ALA A 181 -2.47 -0.93 24.70
N SER A 182 -1.97 -0.66 23.51
CA SER A 182 -2.03 0.68 22.91
C SER A 182 -2.40 0.67 21.43
N ALA A 183 -2.07 -0.39 20.70
CA ALA A 183 -2.38 -0.53 19.29
C ALA A 183 -3.75 -1.21 19.10
N ASP A 184 -4.44 -0.91 18.02
CA ASP A 184 -5.59 -1.67 17.58
C ASP A 184 -5.15 -2.85 16.71
N ALA A 185 -5.48 -4.07 17.15
CA ALA A 185 -5.03 -5.31 16.52
C ALA A 185 -5.57 -5.47 15.10
N GLN A 186 -6.83 -5.11 14.87
CA GLN A 186 -7.47 -5.23 13.57
C GLN A 186 -6.90 -4.21 12.58
N THR A 187 -6.69 -2.97 13.02
CA THR A 187 -6.06 -1.92 12.21
C THR A 187 -4.64 -2.32 11.82
N PHE A 188 -3.86 -2.89 12.75
CA PHE A 188 -2.53 -3.39 12.44
C PHE A 188 -2.57 -4.53 11.41
N PHE A 189 -3.46 -5.51 11.59
CA PHE A 189 -3.61 -6.61 10.63
C PHE A 189 -3.97 -6.10 9.24
N GLN A 190 -4.93 -5.17 9.14
CA GLN A 190 -5.33 -4.57 7.86
C GLN A 190 -4.15 -3.88 7.18
N LEU A 191 -3.37 -3.10 7.94
CA LEU A 191 -2.18 -2.41 7.44
C LEU A 191 -1.11 -3.40 6.95
N LEU A 192 -0.80 -4.42 7.74
CA LEU A 192 0.16 -5.46 7.39
C LEU A 192 -0.28 -6.22 6.13
N HIS A 193 -1.55 -6.60 6.05
CA HIS A 193 -2.11 -7.29 4.89
C HIS A 193 -2.06 -6.42 3.64
N GLN A 194 -2.48 -5.15 3.73
CA GLN A 194 -2.42 -4.21 2.63
C GLN A 194 -0.99 -4.03 2.13
N ASN A 195 -0.05 -3.75 3.03
CA ASN A 195 1.36 -3.57 2.67
C ASN A 195 1.98 -4.85 2.07
N THR A 196 1.50 -6.03 2.49
CA THR A 196 1.91 -7.31 1.90
C THR A 196 1.44 -7.43 0.46
N LEU A 197 0.18 -7.10 0.17
CA LEU A 197 -0.35 -7.09 -1.19
C LEU A 197 0.34 -6.04 -2.06
N GLU A 198 0.51 -4.83 -1.54
CA GLU A 198 1.22 -3.76 -2.24
C GLU A 198 2.64 -4.20 -2.62
N GLY A 199 3.40 -4.77 -1.68
CA GLY A 199 4.74 -5.25 -1.95
C GLY A 199 4.79 -6.44 -2.90
N PHE A 200 3.80 -7.33 -2.87
CA PHE A 200 3.74 -8.49 -3.75
C PHE A 200 3.36 -8.16 -5.19
N PHE A 201 2.61 -7.07 -5.40
CA PHE A 201 2.16 -6.62 -6.72
C PHE A 201 2.76 -5.29 -7.18
N ALA A 202 3.64 -4.67 -6.39
CA ALA A 202 4.33 -3.44 -6.78
C ALA A 202 5.19 -3.64 -8.04
N ASP A 203 5.53 -2.54 -8.70
CA ASP A 203 6.63 -2.59 -9.66
C ASP A 203 7.93 -2.93 -8.92
N PRO A 204 8.77 -3.85 -9.44
CA PRO A 204 10.05 -4.21 -8.82
C PRO A 204 10.98 -3.05 -8.49
N ILE A 205 10.82 -1.90 -9.14
CA ILE A 205 11.56 -0.66 -8.83
C ILE A 205 11.40 -0.24 -7.36
N HIS A 206 10.26 -0.59 -6.74
CA HIS A 206 9.98 -0.31 -5.33
C HIS A 206 10.56 -1.39 -4.39
N GLY A 207 11.17 -2.45 -4.96
CA GLY A 207 11.91 -3.49 -4.25
C GLY A 207 11.08 -4.64 -3.67
N GLY A 208 9.78 -4.67 -3.96
CA GLY A 208 8.93 -5.86 -3.83
C GLY A 208 8.81 -6.58 -5.17
N ASN A 209 7.91 -7.57 -5.25
CA ASN A 209 7.57 -8.29 -6.49
C ASN A 209 8.81 -8.69 -7.32
N ARG A 210 9.83 -9.20 -6.62
CA ARG A 210 11.08 -9.61 -7.26
C ARG A 210 10.80 -10.53 -8.43
N ASP A 211 11.49 -10.34 -9.54
CA ASP A 211 11.30 -11.08 -10.78
C ASP A 211 9.86 -11.03 -11.33
N MET A 212 9.08 -10.05 -10.88
CA MET A 212 7.67 -9.86 -11.25
C MET A 212 6.81 -11.10 -10.99
N VAL A 213 7.10 -11.83 -9.90
CA VAL A 213 6.41 -13.09 -9.57
C VAL A 213 4.90 -12.89 -9.37
N GLY A 214 4.50 -11.82 -8.67
CA GLY A 214 3.09 -11.48 -8.49
C GLY A 214 2.40 -11.15 -9.82
N TRP A 215 3.07 -10.39 -10.70
CA TRP A 215 2.52 -10.07 -12.02
C TRP A 215 2.42 -11.29 -12.93
N LYS A 216 3.42 -12.19 -12.89
CA LYS A 216 3.37 -13.46 -13.62
C LYS A 216 2.22 -14.33 -13.15
N LEU A 217 1.98 -14.37 -11.83
CA LEU A 217 0.89 -15.16 -11.23
C LEU A 217 -0.48 -14.75 -11.77
N ILE A 218 -0.73 -13.44 -11.86
CA ILE A 218 -2.03 -12.91 -12.30
C ILE A 218 -2.09 -12.60 -13.80
N GLY A 219 -1.01 -12.79 -14.55
CA GLY A 219 -0.93 -12.47 -15.98
C GLY A 219 -0.92 -10.97 -16.27
N PHE A 220 -0.50 -10.13 -15.31
CA PHE A 220 -0.40 -8.68 -15.52
C PHE A 220 0.79 -8.33 -16.42
N PRO A 221 0.61 -7.55 -17.50
CA PRO A 221 1.65 -7.28 -18.49
C PRO A 221 2.71 -6.27 -18.04
N GLY A 222 2.54 -5.65 -16.86
CA GLY A 222 3.44 -4.64 -16.33
C GLY A 222 3.27 -3.26 -16.98
N ALA A 223 4.34 -2.47 -16.92
CA ALA A 223 4.37 -1.08 -17.35
C ALA A 223 4.52 -0.94 -18.88
N ARG A 224 3.53 -1.41 -19.63
CA ARG A 224 3.50 -1.26 -21.08
C ARG A 224 2.73 -0.01 -21.45
N TYR A 225 3.24 0.74 -22.41
CA TYR A 225 2.66 2.00 -22.86
C TYR A 225 1.65 1.84 -24.01
N ASP A 226 1.67 0.70 -24.72
CA ASP A 226 0.77 0.45 -25.84
C ASP A 226 0.09 -0.91 -25.75
N HIS A 227 -1.22 -0.88 -25.56
CA HIS A 227 -2.11 -2.04 -25.56
C HIS A 227 -3.04 -2.08 -26.77
N SER A 228 -2.93 -1.12 -27.71
CA SER A 228 -3.83 -0.98 -28.86
C SER A 228 -3.99 -2.28 -29.67
N PRO A 229 -2.92 -3.09 -29.92
CA PRO A 229 -3.04 -4.35 -30.68
C PRO A 229 -3.88 -5.42 -29.97
N TYR A 230 -4.14 -5.25 -28.68
CA TYR A 230 -4.78 -6.25 -27.83
C TYR A 230 -6.18 -5.84 -27.36
N VAL A 231 -6.61 -4.61 -27.58
CA VAL A 231 -7.90 -4.07 -27.09
C VAL A 231 -9.10 -4.91 -27.54
N LYS A 232 -9.04 -5.51 -28.74
CA LYS A 232 -10.13 -6.36 -29.28
C LYS A 232 -9.99 -7.85 -28.97
N LYS A 233 -8.92 -8.26 -28.26
CA LYS A 233 -8.61 -9.67 -27.95
C LYS A 233 -9.09 -10.03 -26.55
N HIS A 234 -10.42 -10.03 -26.38
CA HIS A 234 -11.05 -10.33 -25.10
C HIS A 234 -10.87 -11.80 -24.72
N GLY A 235 -10.45 -12.05 -23.47
CA GLY A 235 -10.27 -13.41 -22.94
C GLY A 235 -9.01 -14.14 -23.44
N GLU A 236 -8.22 -13.52 -24.32
CA GLU A 236 -6.95 -14.08 -24.76
C GLU A 236 -5.83 -13.77 -23.75
N LYS A 237 -4.97 -14.76 -23.50
CA LYS A 237 -3.78 -14.54 -22.66
C LYS A 237 -2.84 -13.55 -23.35
N TYR A 238 -2.38 -12.53 -22.59
CA TYR A 238 -1.40 -11.59 -23.11
C TYR A 238 -0.08 -12.30 -23.44
N PRO A 239 0.43 -12.22 -24.70
CA PRO A 239 1.51 -13.09 -25.15
C PRO A 239 2.92 -12.68 -24.69
N LEU A 240 3.10 -11.41 -24.28
CA LEU A 240 4.41 -10.89 -23.92
C LEU A 240 4.65 -10.97 -22.40
N PRO A 241 5.91 -11.20 -21.96
CA PRO A 241 6.23 -11.24 -20.54
C PRO A 241 6.01 -9.86 -19.89
N PRO A 242 5.82 -9.79 -18.55
CA PRO A 242 5.67 -8.53 -17.86
C PRO A 242 6.95 -7.69 -17.95
N VAL A 243 6.79 -6.36 -17.89
CA VAL A 243 7.87 -5.38 -17.96
C VAL A 243 7.72 -4.38 -16.83
N SER A 244 8.80 -4.12 -16.08
CA SER A 244 8.89 -3.05 -15.07
C SER A 244 9.01 -1.67 -15.72
N ILE A 245 8.73 -0.61 -14.98
CA ILE A 245 9.01 0.78 -15.38
C ILE A 245 10.50 0.98 -15.72
N SER A 246 11.40 0.28 -15.05
CA SER A 246 12.83 0.30 -15.37
C SER A 246 13.19 -0.35 -16.73
N GLY A 247 12.20 -0.89 -17.43
CA GLY A 247 12.40 -1.60 -18.68
C GLY A 247 12.89 -3.04 -18.48
N ARG A 248 13.40 -3.61 -19.55
CA ARG A 248 14.06 -4.92 -19.55
C ARG A 248 15.57 -4.74 -19.65
N PRO A 249 16.36 -5.52 -18.90
CA PRO A 249 17.83 -5.45 -19.01
C PRO A 249 18.34 -5.61 -20.44
N ASP A 250 17.69 -6.48 -21.23
CA ASP A 250 18.00 -6.74 -22.63
C ASP A 250 17.65 -5.57 -23.58
N TRP A 251 16.83 -4.60 -23.15
CA TRP A 251 16.54 -3.39 -23.93
C TRP A 251 17.59 -2.30 -23.71
N ASN A 252 18.29 -2.34 -22.59
CA ASN A 252 19.32 -1.35 -22.25
C ASN A 252 20.71 -1.68 -22.82
N THR A 253 20.86 -2.79 -23.53
CA THR A 253 22.12 -3.19 -24.18
C THR A 253 22.34 -2.58 -25.56
N GLY A 254 21.45 -1.71 -26.02
CA GLY A 254 21.51 -1.10 -27.35
C GLY A 254 22.20 0.26 -27.38
N GLY A 255 23.51 0.30 -27.23
CA GLY A 255 24.26 1.55 -27.32
C GLY A 255 25.74 1.39 -27.66
N SER A 256 26.16 0.21 -28.07
CA SER A 256 27.53 0.00 -28.56
C SER A 256 27.49 -0.53 -29.98
N ASN A 257 27.10 0.30 -30.94
CA ASN A 257 27.41 0.07 -32.34
C ASN A 257 27.54 1.41 -33.05
N GLY A 258 28.74 1.66 -33.53
CA GLY A 258 29.10 2.62 -34.54
C GLY A 258 29.99 3.70 -34.09
#